data_32ade17ac845919d31dc85c9836a469b
#
_entry.id   32ade17ac845919d31dc85c9836a469b
#
_cell.length_a   1.000
_cell.length_b   1.000
_cell.length_c   1.000
_cell.angle_alpha   90.00
_cell.angle_beta   90.00
_cell.angle_gamma   90.00
#
_symmetry.space_group_name_H-M   'P 1'
#
loop_
_entity.id
_entity.type
_entity.pdbx_description
1 polymer ?
#
loop_
_entity_poly.entity_id
_entity_poly.type
_entity_poly.pdbx_seq_one_letter_code
_entity_poly.pdbx_strand_id
1 'polypeptide(L)'
;MNDKIKVLFLDIDNTLLDFDAAASWAMEQCFQKAGLEYKSEMFAAFTEENNKIWQRIERKELTMDDLFYVRWQAILGHLGLETDGVEMEKEFRILLNLSAVPVDGAEEILTYLKEKDYCLCAASNGPYGQQINRLKKVDMLKYFAHCFVS
;
A
#
# COMPACT_ATOMS: atom_id res chain seq x y z
N MET A 1 -37.49 -13.58 -4.48
CA MET A 1 -36.93 -12.37 -3.86
C MET A 1 -35.68 -12.00 -4.62
N ASN A 2 -35.62 -10.83 -5.20
CA ASN A 2 -34.38 -10.31 -5.74
C ASN A 2 -33.58 -9.72 -4.56
N ASP A 3 -32.81 -10.55 -3.90
CA ASP A 3 -31.81 -10.06 -2.94
C ASP A 3 -30.71 -9.37 -3.73
N LYS A 4 -30.92 -8.08 -4.00
CA LYS A 4 -29.89 -7.25 -4.65
C LYS A 4 -28.76 -7.05 -3.66
N ILE A 5 -27.55 -7.42 -4.06
CA ILE A 5 -26.33 -6.99 -3.39
C ILE A 5 -26.39 -5.48 -3.27
N LYS A 6 -26.24 -4.96 -2.06
CA LYS A 6 -26.31 -3.51 -1.79
C LYS A 6 -25.02 -2.94 -1.28
N VAL A 7 -24.14 -3.79 -0.76
CA VAL A 7 -22.86 -3.41 -0.16
C VAL A 7 -21.74 -4.13 -0.89
N LEU A 8 -20.72 -3.38 -1.27
CA LEU A 8 -19.50 -3.89 -1.89
C LEU A 8 -18.29 -3.50 -1.03
N PHE A 9 -17.47 -4.48 -0.73
CA PHE A 9 -16.16 -4.26 -0.11
C PHE A 9 -15.11 -4.29 -1.20
N LEU A 10 -14.32 -3.22 -1.28
CA LEU A 10 -13.28 -3.05 -2.29
C LEU A 10 -11.94 -2.92 -1.60
N ASP A 11 -10.98 -3.72 -2.06
CA ASP A 11 -9.58 -3.59 -1.65
C ASP A 11 -8.96 -2.31 -2.23
N ILE A 12 -7.90 -1.83 -1.61
CA ILE A 12 -7.23 -0.59 -1.99
C ILE A 12 -5.97 -0.88 -2.80
N ASP A 13 -4.99 -1.59 -2.20
CA ASP A 13 -3.68 -1.76 -2.81
C ASP A 13 -3.70 -2.73 -3.98
N ASN A 14 -3.17 -2.28 -5.12
CA ASN A 14 -3.18 -2.99 -6.40
C ASN A 14 -4.60 -3.36 -6.91
N THR A 15 -5.62 -2.69 -6.38
CA THR A 15 -7.01 -2.78 -6.83
C THR A 15 -7.53 -1.41 -7.27
N LEU A 16 -7.47 -0.41 -6.40
CA LEU A 16 -7.86 0.99 -6.68
C LEU A 16 -6.64 1.91 -6.80
N LEU A 17 -5.62 1.65 -6.02
CA LEU A 17 -4.33 2.35 -6.04
C LEU A 17 -3.22 1.37 -6.41
N ASP A 18 -2.37 1.78 -7.35
CA ASP A 18 -1.17 1.06 -7.75
C ASP A 18 -0.11 1.20 -6.66
N PHE A 19 -0.10 0.22 -5.75
CA PHE A 19 0.87 0.17 -4.65
C PHE A 19 2.28 0.00 -5.18
N ASP A 20 2.48 -0.84 -6.18
CA ASP A 20 3.81 -1.15 -6.70
C ASP A 20 4.46 0.07 -7.34
N ALA A 21 3.71 0.86 -8.11
CA ALA A 21 4.19 2.12 -8.66
C ALA A 21 4.58 3.11 -7.55
N ALA A 22 3.73 3.26 -6.53
CA ALA A 22 4.00 4.14 -5.40
C ALA A 22 5.20 3.68 -4.57
N ALA A 23 5.30 2.38 -4.29
CA ALA A 23 6.39 1.80 -3.50
C ALA A 23 7.73 1.82 -4.26
N SER A 24 7.73 1.55 -5.56
CA SER A 24 8.93 1.64 -6.40
C SER A 24 9.49 3.06 -6.42
N TRP A 25 8.64 4.05 -6.61
CA TRP A 25 9.04 5.46 -6.52
C TRP A 25 9.59 5.81 -5.14
N ALA A 26 8.89 5.42 -4.07
CA ALA A 26 9.34 5.69 -2.70
C ALA A 26 10.69 5.03 -2.39
N MET A 27 10.91 3.79 -2.85
CA MET A 27 12.19 3.09 -2.71
C MET A 27 13.32 3.85 -3.40
N GLU A 28 13.11 4.30 -4.64
CA GLU A 28 14.10 5.09 -5.38
C GLU A 28 14.48 6.37 -4.62
N GLN A 29 13.49 7.11 -4.09
CA GLN A 29 13.74 8.31 -3.31
C GLN A 29 14.50 8.01 -2.01
N CYS A 30 14.18 6.92 -1.32
CA CYS A 30 14.91 6.47 -0.13
C CYS A 30 16.38 6.18 -0.44
N PHE A 31 16.64 5.47 -1.54
CA PHE A 31 18.00 5.14 -1.99
C PHE A 31 18.80 6.40 -2.31
N GLN A 32 18.22 7.33 -3.07
CA GLN A 32 18.85 8.62 -3.39
C GLN A 32 19.20 9.40 -2.13
N LYS A 33 18.30 9.47 -1.16
CA LYS A 33 18.51 10.17 0.11
C LYS A 33 19.60 9.51 0.96
N ALA A 34 19.68 8.18 0.93
CA ALA A 34 20.71 7.41 1.62
C ALA A 34 22.07 7.39 0.88
N GLY A 35 22.18 8.01 -0.30
CA GLY A 35 23.39 7.98 -1.11
C GLY A 35 23.68 6.63 -1.74
N LEU A 36 22.65 5.78 -1.90
CA LEU A 36 22.74 4.46 -2.52
C LEU A 36 22.35 4.52 -4.00
N GLU A 37 23.01 3.70 -4.83
CA GLU A 37 22.62 3.52 -6.21
C GLU A 37 21.31 2.71 -6.25
N TYR A 38 20.29 3.21 -6.99
CA TYR A 38 19.05 2.50 -7.25
C TYR A 38 19.01 1.99 -8.70
N LYS A 39 18.58 0.74 -8.86
CA LYS A 39 18.27 0.13 -10.15
C LYS A 39 16.88 -0.48 -10.09
N SER A 40 16.11 -0.34 -11.16
CA SER A 40 14.71 -0.79 -11.20
C SER A 40 14.52 -2.27 -10.86
N GLU A 41 15.48 -3.12 -11.24
CA GLU A 41 15.49 -4.56 -10.89
C GLU A 41 15.57 -4.84 -9.39
N MET A 42 16.05 -3.88 -8.58
CA MET A 42 16.09 -4.03 -7.12
C MET A 42 14.69 -4.02 -6.49
N PHE A 43 13.68 -3.49 -7.19
CA PHE A 43 12.31 -3.54 -6.70
C PHE A 43 11.76 -4.96 -6.60
N ALA A 44 12.30 -5.91 -7.35
CA ALA A 44 11.95 -7.32 -7.19
C ALA A 44 12.26 -7.86 -5.79
N ALA A 45 13.39 -7.46 -5.20
CA ALA A 45 13.74 -7.82 -3.82
C ALA A 45 12.76 -7.21 -2.80
N PHE A 46 12.33 -5.95 -3.02
CA PHE A 46 11.27 -5.33 -2.21
C PHE A 46 10.00 -6.17 -2.27
N THR A 47 9.51 -6.50 -3.46
CA THR A 47 8.27 -7.25 -3.66
C THR A 47 8.34 -8.63 -2.98
N GLU A 48 9.44 -9.34 -3.15
CA GLU A 48 9.62 -10.68 -2.56
C GLU A 48 9.62 -10.63 -1.03
N GLU A 49 10.46 -9.78 -0.43
CA GLU A 49 10.57 -9.70 1.03
C GLU A 49 9.30 -9.11 1.67
N ASN A 50 8.71 -8.09 1.06
CA ASN A 50 7.45 -7.52 1.53
C ASN A 50 6.32 -8.56 1.54
N ASN A 51 6.19 -9.36 0.48
CA ASN A 51 5.17 -10.42 0.42
C ASN A 51 5.40 -11.50 1.49
N LYS A 52 6.65 -11.94 1.73
CA LYS A 52 6.99 -12.89 2.80
C LYS A 52 6.57 -12.35 4.18
N ILE A 53 6.82 -11.07 4.44
CA ILE A 53 6.49 -10.43 5.71
C ILE A 53 4.97 -10.34 5.88
N TRP A 54 4.24 -9.90 4.86
CA TRP A 54 2.78 -9.86 4.92
C TRP A 54 2.15 -11.22 5.16
N GLN A 55 2.63 -12.29 4.51
CA GLN A 55 2.19 -13.66 4.79
C GLN A 55 2.41 -14.07 6.25
N ARG A 56 3.52 -13.64 6.87
CA ARG A 56 3.79 -13.89 8.29
C ARG A 56 2.85 -13.10 9.21
N ILE A 57 2.50 -11.87 8.84
CA ILE A 57 1.50 -11.06 9.55
C ILE A 57 0.13 -11.74 9.47
N GLU A 58 -0.29 -12.19 8.31
CA GLU A 58 -1.57 -12.90 8.11
C GLU A 58 -1.64 -14.19 8.92
N ARG A 59 -0.52 -14.91 9.07
CA ARG A 59 -0.41 -16.09 9.93
C ARG A 59 -0.25 -15.77 11.42
N LYS A 60 -0.24 -14.49 11.78
CA LYS A 60 -0.02 -14.00 13.16
C LYS A 60 1.35 -14.38 13.75
N GLU A 61 2.33 -14.61 12.89
CA GLU A 61 3.74 -14.82 13.28
C GLU A 61 4.46 -13.48 13.53
N LEU A 62 3.98 -12.42 12.93
CA LEU A 62 4.44 -11.04 13.11
C LEU A 62 3.23 -10.13 13.34
N THR A 63 3.46 -9.01 14.02
CA THR A 63 2.50 -7.93 14.19
C THR A 63 2.74 -6.82 13.16
N MET A 64 1.80 -5.88 13.05
CA MET A 64 1.99 -4.67 12.25
C MET A 64 3.12 -3.79 12.78
N ASP A 65 3.38 -3.82 14.09
CA ASP A 65 4.50 -3.09 14.69
C ASP A 65 5.85 -3.72 14.30
N ASP A 66 5.91 -5.06 14.19
CA ASP A 66 7.13 -5.74 13.75
C ASP A 66 7.52 -5.36 12.33
N LEU A 67 6.55 -5.09 11.44
CA LEU A 67 6.79 -4.65 10.07
C LEU A 67 7.76 -3.46 10.02
N PHE A 68 7.64 -2.53 10.97
CA PHE A 68 8.49 -1.35 11.06
C PHE A 68 9.98 -1.70 11.25
N TYR A 69 10.26 -2.80 11.95
CA TYR A 69 11.64 -3.19 12.26
C TYR A 69 12.23 -4.19 11.27
N VAL A 70 11.40 -5.01 10.61
CA VAL A 70 11.90 -6.16 9.84
C VAL A 70 11.94 -5.91 8.34
N ARG A 71 11.04 -5.08 7.78
CA ARG A 71 10.87 -4.98 6.32
C ARG A 71 12.12 -4.51 5.61
N TRP A 72 12.63 -3.35 5.95
CA TRP A 72 13.79 -2.81 5.27
C TRP A 72 15.08 -3.52 5.62
N GLN A 73 15.19 -4.10 6.81
CA GLN A 73 16.34 -4.97 7.12
C GLN A 73 16.39 -6.21 6.22
N ALA A 74 15.22 -6.84 5.97
CA ALA A 74 15.14 -7.98 5.06
C ALA A 74 15.47 -7.58 3.60
N ILE A 75 14.91 -6.48 3.11
CA ILE A 75 15.15 -5.98 1.74
C ILE A 75 16.63 -5.63 1.54
N LEU A 76 17.23 -4.87 2.45
CA LEU A 76 18.63 -4.48 2.38
C LEU A 76 19.56 -5.69 2.48
N GLY A 77 19.25 -6.64 3.37
CA GLY A 77 19.96 -7.91 3.46
C GLY A 77 19.90 -8.73 2.18
N HIS A 78 18.73 -8.81 1.54
CA HIS A 78 18.55 -9.47 0.23
C HIS A 78 19.42 -8.82 -0.85
N LEU A 79 19.55 -7.50 -0.84
CA LEU A 79 20.33 -6.73 -1.80
C LEU A 79 21.84 -6.66 -1.44
N GLY A 80 22.25 -7.20 -0.28
CA GLY A 80 23.63 -7.13 0.19
C GLY A 80 24.08 -5.72 0.55
N LEU A 81 23.14 -4.86 0.98
CA LEU A 81 23.39 -3.47 1.36
C LEU A 81 23.43 -3.31 2.89
N GLU A 82 24.43 -2.62 3.39
CA GLU A 82 24.58 -2.31 4.81
C GLU A 82 24.19 -0.84 5.06
N THR A 83 22.97 -0.63 5.55
CA THR A 83 22.48 0.67 5.99
C THR A 83 21.37 0.48 7.03
N ASP A 84 20.94 1.56 7.69
CA ASP A 84 19.94 1.51 8.75
C ASP A 84 18.55 1.25 8.17
N GLY A 85 18.06 0.01 8.33
CA GLY A 85 16.72 -0.40 7.86
C GLY A 85 15.57 0.32 8.57
N VAL A 86 15.77 0.74 9.83
CA VAL A 86 14.74 1.47 10.59
C VAL A 86 14.60 2.90 10.05
N GLU A 87 15.70 3.58 9.78
CA GLU A 87 15.66 4.91 9.16
C GLU A 87 15.09 4.84 7.74
N MET A 88 15.44 3.80 6.97
CA MET A 88 14.88 3.55 5.65
C MET A 88 13.36 3.34 5.72
N GLU A 89 12.86 2.58 6.71
CA GLU A 89 11.44 2.36 6.92
C GLU A 89 10.70 3.66 7.24
N LYS A 90 11.25 4.51 8.11
CA LYS A 90 10.67 5.81 8.45
C LYS A 90 10.50 6.69 7.20
N GLU A 91 11.55 6.81 6.41
CA GLU A 91 11.52 7.62 5.20
C GLU A 91 10.57 7.04 4.16
N PHE A 92 10.60 5.73 3.96
CA PHE A 92 9.71 5.04 3.04
C PHE A 92 8.24 5.27 3.39
N ARG A 93 7.86 5.18 4.67
CA ARG A 93 6.47 5.45 5.10
C ARG A 93 6.03 6.88 4.81
N ILE A 94 6.92 7.85 5.03
CA ILE A 94 6.64 9.26 4.71
C ILE A 94 6.37 9.41 3.22
N LEU A 95 7.25 8.87 2.37
CA LEU A 95 7.15 8.97 0.92
C LEU A 95 5.93 8.21 0.39
N LEU A 96 5.69 7.00 0.88
CA LEU A 96 4.51 6.22 0.50
C LEU A 96 3.21 6.93 0.88
N ASN A 97 3.16 7.60 2.03
CA ASN A 97 2.01 8.40 2.46
C ASN A 97 1.78 9.66 1.59
N LEU A 98 2.86 10.17 0.97
CA LEU A 98 2.80 11.28 0.02
C LEU A 98 2.45 10.83 -1.40
N SER A 99 2.51 9.54 -1.70
CA SER A 99 2.28 8.97 -3.02
C SER A 99 0.93 8.24 -3.08
N ALA A 100 0.17 8.52 -4.12
CA ALA A 100 -1.02 7.74 -4.48
C ALA A 100 -1.16 7.76 -6.01
N VAL A 101 -1.14 6.57 -6.60
CA VAL A 101 -1.27 6.37 -8.04
C VAL A 101 -2.56 5.58 -8.28
N PRO A 102 -3.61 6.17 -8.89
CA PRO A 102 -4.82 5.42 -9.22
C PRO A 102 -4.52 4.32 -10.23
N VAL A 103 -5.18 3.17 -10.07
CA VAL A 103 -5.25 2.16 -11.13
C VAL A 103 -6.14 2.69 -12.24
N ASP A 104 -5.77 2.44 -13.50
CA ASP A 104 -6.58 2.84 -14.66
C ASP A 104 -7.99 2.29 -14.56
N GLY A 105 -8.99 3.16 -14.74
CA GLY A 105 -10.40 2.81 -14.63
C GLY A 105 -10.96 2.74 -13.20
N ALA A 106 -10.15 2.97 -12.17
CA ALA A 106 -10.60 2.88 -10.78
C ALA A 106 -11.67 3.94 -10.46
N GLU A 107 -11.49 5.18 -10.89
CA GLU A 107 -12.47 6.25 -10.63
C GLU A 107 -13.76 6.02 -11.43
N GLU A 108 -13.66 5.55 -12.66
CA GLU A 108 -14.80 5.23 -13.52
C GLU A 108 -15.68 4.14 -12.89
N ILE A 109 -15.07 3.06 -12.39
CA ILE A 109 -15.84 1.99 -11.74
C ILE A 109 -16.47 2.45 -10.42
N LEU A 110 -15.76 3.25 -9.62
CA LEU A 110 -16.34 3.80 -8.38
C LEU A 110 -17.54 4.71 -8.67
N THR A 111 -17.42 5.57 -9.67
CA THR A 111 -18.52 6.43 -10.13
C THR A 111 -19.72 5.60 -10.60
N TYR A 112 -19.48 4.63 -11.48
CA TYR A 112 -20.52 3.73 -11.99
C TYR A 112 -21.25 2.99 -10.85
N LEU A 113 -20.52 2.45 -9.89
CA LEU A 113 -21.11 1.72 -8.76
C LEU A 113 -21.95 2.64 -7.85
N LYS A 114 -21.52 3.87 -7.65
CA LYS A 114 -22.31 4.88 -6.92
C LYS A 114 -23.58 5.25 -7.64
N GLU A 115 -23.54 5.43 -8.96
CA GLU A 115 -24.74 5.70 -9.80
C GLU A 115 -25.73 4.54 -9.79
N LYS A 116 -25.28 3.32 -9.49
CA LYS A 116 -26.11 2.12 -9.31
C LYS A 116 -26.61 1.92 -7.88
N ASP A 117 -26.44 2.92 -7.01
CA ASP A 117 -26.86 2.91 -5.61
C ASP A 117 -26.21 1.81 -4.74
N TYR A 118 -24.99 1.38 -5.10
CA TYR A 118 -24.24 0.52 -4.21
C TYR A 118 -23.64 1.31 -3.04
N CYS A 119 -23.70 0.74 -1.84
CA CYS A 119 -22.97 1.19 -0.69
C CYS A 119 -21.53 0.64 -0.79
N LEU A 120 -20.55 1.51 -0.97
CA LEU A 120 -19.17 1.11 -1.12
C LEU A 120 -18.42 1.20 0.22
N CYS A 121 -17.69 0.15 0.54
CA CYS A 121 -16.82 0.07 1.71
C CYS A 121 -15.40 -0.25 1.24
N ALA A 122 -14.43 0.53 1.69
CA ALA A 122 -13.03 0.18 1.49
C ALA A 122 -12.60 -0.84 2.55
N ALA A 123 -11.82 -1.86 2.15
CA ALA A 123 -11.26 -2.86 3.04
C ALA A 123 -9.77 -3.05 2.71
N SER A 124 -8.90 -2.92 3.72
CA SER A 124 -7.45 -3.04 3.52
C SER A 124 -6.76 -3.53 4.80
N ASN A 125 -5.71 -4.32 4.64
CA ASN A 125 -4.82 -4.73 5.73
C ASN A 125 -3.72 -3.70 6.03
N GLY A 126 -3.62 -2.61 5.28
CA GLY A 126 -2.64 -1.55 5.49
C GLY A 126 -2.95 -0.66 6.70
N PRO A 127 -1.99 0.19 7.14
CA PRO A 127 -2.20 1.12 8.24
C PRO A 127 -3.32 2.13 7.93
N TYR A 128 -4.26 2.31 8.85
CA TYR A 128 -5.46 3.14 8.66
C TYR A 128 -5.13 4.55 8.15
N GLY A 129 -4.29 5.29 8.88
CA GLY A 129 -3.96 6.68 8.52
C GLY A 129 -3.34 6.80 7.13
N GLN A 130 -2.46 5.86 6.77
CA GLN A 130 -1.82 5.82 5.45
C GLN A 130 -2.86 5.61 4.34
N GLN A 131 -3.75 4.64 4.51
CA GLN A 131 -4.75 4.31 3.49
C GLN A 131 -5.76 5.44 3.28
N ILE A 132 -6.24 6.05 4.37
CA ILE A 132 -7.14 7.20 4.31
C ILE A 132 -6.48 8.39 3.61
N ASN A 133 -5.23 8.71 3.94
CA ASN A 133 -4.51 9.82 3.31
C ASN A 133 -4.29 9.58 1.81
N ARG A 134 -3.98 8.36 1.42
CA ARG A 134 -3.79 7.99 0.00
C ARG A 134 -5.09 8.10 -0.79
N LEU A 135 -6.22 7.61 -0.25
CA LEU A 135 -7.53 7.76 -0.89
C LEU A 135 -7.97 9.23 -0.99
N LYS A 136 -7.69 10.05 0.04
CA LYS A 136 -7.96 11.51 0.00
C LYS A 136 -7.16 12.19 -1.10
N LYS A 137 -5.89 11.82 -1.25
CA LYS A 137 -4.98 12.46 -2.22
C LYS A 137 -5.46 12.34 -3.66
N VAL A 138 -6.12 11.27 -4.00
CA VAL A 138 -6.69 11.01 -5.34
C VAL A 138 -8.20 11.25 -5.41
N ASP A 139 -8.77 11.90 -4.39
CA ASP A 139 -10.20 12.23 -4.30
C ASP A 139 -11.15 11.01 -4.36
N MET A 140 -10.66 9.83 -3.96
CA MET A 140 -11.45 8.59 -3.97
C MET A 140 -12.16 8.31 -2.64
N LEU A 141 -11.74 8.93 -1.52
CA LEU A 141 -12.36 8.70 -0.23
C LEU A 141 -13.87 9.03 -0.23
N LYS A 142 -14.28 10.01 -1.02
CA LYS A 142 -15.69 10.45 -1.18
C LYS A 142 -16.65 9.35 -1.63
N TYR A 143 -16.15 8.30 -2.29
CA TYR A 143 -17.00 7.20 -2.79
C TYR A 143 -17.40 6.21 -1.69
N PHE A 144 -16.66 6.17 -0.59
CA PHE A 144 -16.83 5.16 0.46
C PHE A 144 -17.69 5.67 1.62
N ALA A 145 -18.69 4.87 1.99
CA ALA A 145 -19.49 5.10 3.19
C ALA A 145 -18.70 4.72 4.46
N HIS A 146 -17.89 3.65 4.38
CA HIS A 146 -17.08 3.15 5.48
C HIS A 146 -15.72 2.66 4.97
N CYS A 147 -14.71 2.74 5.84
CA CYS A 147 -13.37 2.20 5.60
C CYS A 147 -13.01 1.23 6.74
N PHE A 148 -12.87 -0.04 6.38
CA PHE A 148 -12.43 -1.12 7.27
C PHE A 148 -10.94 -1.37 7.00
N VAL A 149 -10.11 -0.74 7.81
CA VAL A 149 -8.65 -0.73 7.64
C VAL A 149 -8.03 -1.11 8.99
N SER A 150 -7.00 -1.93 8.95
CA SER A 150 -6.29 -2.42 10.15
C SER A 150 -5.55 -1.33 10.90
#